data_f327e9a51986dd954c204e1cad3297c3
#
_entry.id   f327e9a51986dd954c204e1cad3297c3
#
_cell.length_a   1.000
_cell.length_b   1.000
_cell.length_c   1.000
_cell.angle_alpha   90.00
_cell.angle_beta   90.00
_cell.angle_gamma   90.00
#
_symmetry.space_group_name_H-M   'P 1'
#
loop_
_entity.id
_entity.type
_entity.pdbx_description
1 polymer ?
#
loop_
_entity_poly.entity_id
_entity_poly.type
_entity_poly.pdbx_seq_one_letter_code
_entity_poly.pdbx_strand_id
1 'polypeptide(L)'
;MKELNLRIEWEPTDEIIKNSNIYKVLKDENLTYEEFLEKSFNDYEWFWRRFFKDINFKWDKEFDRVIDISNGKEFPKWFLNGKLNISKNCLDYNNPNKIALISENEDGIVRIYNYNELLKEVNKLSNALLNLGISENDRVAIYLPFIPEVVISLLAISRIGAIAVPLFSGFSEEPIKLRLNISKAKAVITADGFKRRGKIIRMKDILDKALLDCESVKFVIVYKNLGIDINLNKDKDYLWDEVCKDEKFEPKSFDSEKPLMIIYTSGTTGRPKGAFHTHNGFPIKSAQDMFHLFDIKENDIITWITDIGWMMGPWLIFGGLINHSTIFIYDGAIDYPNENRIFELVDKHKITILGISPTIIRSIMPKSNPNKYDLSSLRIIGSTGEPWNAEPWRWTLREIGKNKVPIINYSGGTEISGGILGCVVIKPLKPMSFNTPNPGVFADVFDENGNSIKGEIGYLVVRNLNPGMTRGFYEENERYIETYWSKYKDVWYHGDLAYIDEDGFYYILGRADDTLKIAGKRVGPAEIETIIVEHPKVKESAVIGVPDEVKGQVPVAFVVLKEKDENLEKIKEEIKDIVIKKMGKAFALKEVYFVSDLPKTRNAKIMRRIIRNAYLNEPLGDISSLVNPECLE
;
A
#
# COMPACT_ATOMS: atom_id res chain seq x y z
N MET A 1 -3.55 22.46 11.87
CA MET A 1 -4.38 22.36 10.62
C MET A 1 -5.15 23.65 10.33
N LYS A 2 -5.86 24.26 11.29
CA LYS A 2 -6.57 25.55 11.05
C LYS A 2 -5.63 26.67 10.56
N GLU A 3 -4.38 26.69 10.99
CA GLU A 3 -3.38 27.70 10.65
C GLU A 3 -2.77 27.53 9.23
N LEU A 4 -2.93 26.36 8.60
CA LEU A 4 -2.43 26.11 7.24
C LEU A 4 -3.32 26.74 6.15
N ASN A 5 -4.52 27.21 6.50
CA ASN A 5 -5.49 27.89 5.62
C ASN A 5 -5.58 27.27 4.21
N LEU A 6 -5.73 25.93 4.16
CA LEU A 6 -5.76 25.17 2.92
C LEU A 6 -7.06 25.44 2.16
N ARG A 7 -6.93 25.86 0.91
CA ARG A 7 -8.06 26.13 0.01
C ARG A 7 -8.20 25.02 -1.01
N ILE A 8 -9.36 24.96 -1.67
CA ILE A 8 -9.57 24.12 -2.83
C ILE A 8 -8.59 24.56 -3.93
N GLU A 9 -7.83 23.61 -4.48
CA GLU A 9 -6.84 23.87 -5.54
C GLU A 9 -7.10 23.02 -6.80
N TRP A 10 -8.05 22.10 -6.74
CA TRP A 10 -8.54 21.39 -7.90
C TRP A 10 -10.06 21.17 -7.79
N GLU A 11 -10.75 21.37 -8.91
CA GLU A 11 -12.19 21.11 -9.04
C GLU A 11 -12.45 20.22 -10.26
N PRO A 12 -13.40 19.26 -10.16
CA PRO A 12 -13.76 18.42 -11.29
C PRO A 12 -14.50 19.23 -12.35
N THR A 13 -14.22 18.93 -13.61
CA THR A 13 -15.04 19.42 -14.72
C THR A 13 -16.32 18.60 -14.85
N ASP A 14 -17.35 19.16 -15.49
CA ASP A 14 -18.57 18.42 -15.83
C ASP A 14 -18.30 17.13 -16.58
N GLU A 15 -17.28 17.11 -17.42
CA GLU A 15 -16.87 15.94 -18.19
C GLU A 15 -16.32 14.83 -17.27
N ILE A 16 -15.44 15.18 -16.33
CA ILE A 16 -14.92 14.22 -15.33
C ILE A 16 -16.07 13.64 -14.51
N ILE A 17 -16.97 14.51 -14.02
CA ILE A 17 -18.13 14.06 -13.23
C ILE A 17 -18.98 13.08 -14.03
N LYS A 18 -19.46 13.46 -15.20
CA LYS A 18 -20.41 12.68 -16.02
C LYS A 18 -19.84 11.34 -16.52
N ASN A 19 -18.52 11.28 -16.70
CA ASN A 19 -17.82 10.06 -17.14
C ASN A 19 -17.40 9.15 -15.98
N SER A 20 -17.56 9.56 -14.72
CA SER A 20 -17.12 8.77 -13.58
C SER A 20 -18.03 7.57 -13.29
N ASN A 21 -17.43 6.51 -12.72
CA ASN A 21 -18.15 5.33 -12.26
C ASN A 21 -19.18 5.70 -11.18
N ILE A 22 -18.78 6.56 -10.25
CA ILE A 22 -19.64 7.03 -9.15
C ILE A 22 -20.87 7.75 -9.73
N TYR A 23 -20.70 8.67 -10.68
CA TYR A 23 -21.82 9.40 -11.26
C TYR A 23 -22.84 8.47 -11.94
N LYS A 24 -22.35 7.43 -12.61
CA LYS A 24 -23.22 6.40 -13.19
C LYS A 24 -24.07 5.71 -12.12
N VAL A 25 -23.45 5.32 -11.01
CA VAL A 25 -24.17 4.71 -9.87
C VAL A 25 -25.21 5.68 -9.30
N LEU A 26 -24.83 6.95 -9.04
CA LEU A 26 -25.73 7.98 -8.51
C LEU A 26 -26.94 8.21 -9.43
N LYS A 27 -26.69 8.30 -10.73
CA LYS A 27 -27.75 8.49 -11.73
C LYS A 27 -28.71 7.31 -11.80
N ASP A 28 -28.17 6.08 -11.84
CA ASP A 28 -28.98 4.86 -11.95
C ASP A 28 -29.87 4.65 -10.72
N GLU A 29 -29.38 5.02 -9.54
CA GLU A 29 -30.06 4.85 -8.24
C GLU A 29 -30.86 6.11 -7.83
N ASN A 30 -30.75 7.21 -8.57
CA ASN A 30 -31.31 8.52 -8.25
C ASN A 30 -30.94 9.01 -6.85
N LEU A 31 -29.62 8.96 -6.53
CA LEU A 31 -29.06 9.36 -5.23
C LEU A 31 -28.11 10.55 -5.39
N THR A 32 -28.02 11.39 -4.36
CA THR A 32 -26.89 12.29 -4.15
C THR A 32 -25.67 11.48 -3.68
N TYR A 33 -24.48 12.08 -3.72
CA TYR A 33 -23.27 11.38 -3.24
C TYR A 33 -23.35 11.07 -1.73
N GLU A 34 -23.87 11.99 -0.95
CA GLU A 34 -24.05 11.83 0.50
C GLU A 34 -25.03 10.69 0.83
N GLU A 35 -26.15 10.60 0.13
CA GLU A 35 -27.12 9.48 0.28
C GLU A 35 -26.52 8.15 -0.16
N PHE A 36 -25.75 8.12 -1.25
CA PHE A 36 -25.00 6.95 -1.68
C PHE A 36 -24.01 6.50 -0.60
N LEU A 37 -23.25 7.43 -0.07
CA LEU A 37 -22.23 7.15 0.95
C LEU A 37 -22.88 6.59 2.22
N GLU A 38 -23.94 7.23 2.72
CA GLU A 38 -24.71 6.76 3.89
C GLU A 38 -25.30 5.36 3.64
N LYS A 39 -25.90 5.14 2.48
CA LYS A 39 -26.46 3.84 2.11
C LYS A 39 -25.37 2.76 2.01
N SER A 40 -24.19 3.10 1.49
CA SER A 40 -23.06 2.18 1.40
C SER A 40 -22.55 1.71 2.78
N PHE A 41 -22.75 2.50 3.83
CA PHE A 41 -22.37 2.16 5.20
C PHE A 41 -23.39 1.27 5.91
N ASN A 42 -24.66 1.45 5.60
CA ASN A 42 -25.77 0.88 6.36
C ASN A 42 -26.45 -0.31 5.66
N ASP A 43 -26.34 -0.41 4.34
CA ASP A 43 -26.98 -1.45 3.53
C ASP A 43 -25.93 -2.27 2.76
N TYR A 44 -25.34 -3.26 3.46
CA TYR A 44 -24.34 -4.16 2.87
C TYR A 44 -24.88 -4.96 1.68
N GLU A 45 -26.15 -5.42 1.75
CA GLU A 45 -26.75 -6.22 0.67
C GLU A 45 -26.82 -5.41 -0.63
N TRP A 46 -27.36 -4.20 -0.54
CA TRP A 46 -27.45 -3.32 -1.70
C TRP A 46 -26.05 -2.95 -2.23
N PHE A 47 -25.15 -2.50 -1.35
CA PHE A 47 -23.85 -1.96 -1.77
C PHE A 47 -23.00 -3.00 -2.50
N TRP A 48 -22.85 -4.21 -1.93
CA TRP A 48 -22.00 -5.24 -2.51
C TRP A 48 -22.63 -5.88 -3.74
N ARG A 49 -23.96 -6.13 -3.77
CA ARG A 49 -24.64 -6.63 -4.97
C ARG A 49 -24.57 -5.61 -6.11
N ARG A 50 -24.72 -4.31 -5.81
CA ARG A 50 -24.58 -3.24 -6.79
C ARG A 50 -23.16 -3.21 -7.36
N PHE A 51 -22.13 -3.24 -6.51
CA PHE A 51 -20.73 -3.26 -6.92
C PHE A 51 -20.41 -4.45 -7.83
N PHE A 52 -20.79 -5.67 -7.43
CA PHE A 52 -20.58 -6.87 -8.26
C PHE A 52 -21.25 -6.77 -9.64
N LYS A 53 -22.44 -6.19 -9.69
CA LYS A 53 -23.14 -5.93 -10.96
C LYS A 53 -22.37 -4.93 -11.82
N ASP A 54 -21.87 -3.85 -11.23
CA ASP A 54 -21.21 -2.77 -11.94
C ASP A 54 -19.90 -3.20 -12.61
N ILE A 55 -19.14 -4.10 -11.97
CA ILE A 55 -17.89 -4.66 -12.50
C ILE A 55 -18.05 -6.01 -13.21
N ASN A 56 -19.31 -6.49 -13.38
CA ASN A 56 -19.59 -7.80 -13.97
C ASN A 56 -18.88 -8.97 -13.26
N PHE A 57 -18.74 -8.87 -11.92
CA PHE A 57 -18.10 -9.91 -11.10
C PHE A 57 -18.86 -11.24 -11.19
N LYS A 58 -18.14 -12.35 -11.27
CA LYS A 58 -18.73 -13.67 -11.41
C LYS A 58 -18.50 -14.54 -10.17
N TRP A 59 -19.59 -15.10 -9.68
CA TRP A 59 -19.59 -16.14 -8.67
C TRP A 59 -19.75 -17.51 -9.33
N ASP A 60 -19.03 -18.51 -8.87
CA ASP A 60 -19.28 -19.91 -9.31
C ASP A 60 -20.60 -20.42 -8.70
N LYS A 61 -20.89 -19.98 -7.47
CA LYS A 61 -22.21 -20.09 -6.83
C LYS A 61 -22.46 -18.79 -6.08
N GLU A 62 -23.59 -18.14 -6.36
CA GLU A 62 -24.04 -16.93 -5.66
C GLU A 62 -24.15 -17.20 -4.15
N PHE A 63 -23.88 -16.15 -3.35
CA PHE A 63 -24.05 -16.17 -1.92
C PHE A 63 -25.51 -15.94 -1.50
N ASP A 64 -25.89 -16.50 -0.38
CA ASP A 64 -27.26 -16.37 0.16
C ASP A 64 -27.41 -15.07 0.96
N ARG A 65 -26.38 -14.66 1.71
CA ARG A 65 -26.35 -13.51 2.61
C ARG A 65 -24.98 -12.85 2.60
N VAL A 66 -24.92 -11.51 2.64
CA VAL A 66 -23.67 -10.78 2.51
C VAL A 66 -22.78 -10.92 3.75
N ILE A 67 -23.34 -10.89 4.95
CA ILE A 67 -22.55 -10.90 6.20
C ILE A 67 -23.17 -11.75 7.29
N ASP A 68 -22.32 -12.36 8.12
CA ASP A 68 -22.65 -13.02 9.37
C ASP A 68 -21.68 -12.61 10.47
N ILE A 69 -22.23 -12.09 11.58
CA ILE A 69 -21.49 -11.62 12.75
C ILE A 69 -21.76 -12.48 14.00
N SER A 70 -22.23 -13.70 13.83
CA SER A 70 -22.54 -14.61 14.96
C SER A 70 -21.32 -14.92 15.84
N ASN A 71 -20.09 -14.78 15.28
CA ASN A 71 -18.83 -14.97 16.00
C ASN A 71 -18.22 -13.64 16.52
N GLY A 72 -19.02 -12.56 16.61
CA GLY A 72 -18.55 -11.22 16.95
C GLY A 72 -18.22 -10.38 15.73
N LYS A 73 -18.10 -9.07 15.92
CA LYS A 73 -17.73 -8.11 14.86
C LYS A 73 -16.27 -8.22 14.46
N GLU A 74 -15.44 -8.77 15.33
CA GLU A 74 -14.01 -8.98 15.10
C GLU A 74 -13.73 -10.07 14.06
N PHE A 75 -14.65 -11.05 13.95
CA PHE A 75 -14.52 -12.21 13.07
C PHE A 75 -15.75 -12.42 12.18
N PRO A 76 -16.13 -11.43 11.36
CA PRO A 76 -17.27 -11.54 10.46
C PRO A 76 -16.97 -12.54 9.34
N LYS A 77 -18.01 -13.23 8.88
CA LYS A 77 -17.97 -14.01 7.63
C LYS A 77 -18.73 -13.25 6.55
N TRP A 78 -18.20 -13.26 5.36
CA TRP A 78 -18.75 -12.52 4.23
C TRP A 78 -19.20 -13.45 3.11
N PHE A 79 -20.29 -13.06 2.42
CA PHE A 79 -20.82 -13.73 1.23
C PHE A 79 -21.09 -15.22 1.46
N LEU A 80 -21.93 -15.50 2.47
CA LEU A 80 -22.18 -16.84 3.01
C LEU A 80 -22.72 -17.78 1.95
N ASN A 81 -22.19 -19.02 1.95
CA ASN A 81 -22.50 -20.08 1.00
C ASN A 81 -22.14 -19.77 -0.46
N GLY A 82 -21.55 -18.58 -0.71
CA GLY A 82 -20.98 -18.24 -1.99
C GLY A 82 -19.74 -19.08 -2.29
N LYS A 83 -19.53 -19.39 -3.57
CA LYS A 83 -18.33 -20.08 -4.04
C LYS A 83 -17.69 -19.33 -5.17
N LEU A 84 -16.36 -19.23 -5.10
CA LEU A 84 -15.54 -18.59 -6.13
C LEU A 84 -14.12 -19.16 -6.12
N ASN A 85 -13.44 -18.95 -7.20
CA ASN A 85 -11.98 -18.93 -7.25
C ASN A 85 -11.58 -17.56 -7.78
N ILE A 86 -10.98 -16.72 -6.95
CA ILE A 86 -10.74 -15.32 -7.32
C ILE A 86 -9.85 -15.17 -8.55
N SER A 87 -8.96 -16.15 -8.82
CA SER A 87 -8.12 -16.14 -10.03
C SER A 87 -8.94 -16.15 -11.32
N LYS A 88 -10.18 -16.72 -11.29
CA LYS A 88 -11.08 -16.72 -12.47
C LYS A 88 -11.57 -15.32 -12.79
N ASN A 89 -11.89 -14.50 -11.78
CA ASN A 89 -12.26 -13.11 -12.00
C ASN A 89 -11.09 -12.26 -12.50
N CYS A 90 -9.87 -12.64 -12.14
CA CYS A 90 -8.66 -11.98 -12.66
C CYS A 90 -8.34 -12.36 -14.11
N LEU A 91 -8.70 -13.57 -14.57
CA LEU A 91 -8.19 -14.14 -15.82
C LEU A 91 -9.29 -14.65 -16.74
N ASP A 92 -10.04 -15.68 -16.30
CA ASP A 92 -10.88 -16.53 -17.15
C ASP A 92 -12.10 -15.79 -17.72
N TYR A 93 -12.63 -14.79 -17.01
CA TYR A 93 -13.81 -14.03 -17.41
C TYR A 93 -13.48 -12.75 -18.18
N ASN A 94 -12.20 -12.54 -18.52
CA ASN A 94 -11.72 -11.39 -19.26
C ASN A 94 -11.69 -11.66 -20.79
N ASN A 95 -11.62 -10.57 -21.57
CA ASN A 95 -11.38 -10.70 -23.00
C ASN A 95 -9.98 -11.29 -23.24
N PRO A 96 -9.86 -12.49 -23.83
CA PRO A 96 -8.59 -13.21 -23.95
C PRO A 96 -7.53 -12.46 -24.77
N ASN A 97 -7.94 -11.62 -25.72
CA ASN A 97 -7.05 -10.90 -26.62
C ASN A 97 -6.61 -9.54 -26.08
N LYS A 98 -7.19 -9.06 -24.98
CA LYS A 98 -6.84 -7.80 -24.36
C LYS A 98 -5.54 -7.92 -23.59
N ILE A 99 -4.73 -6.87 -23.60
CA ILE A 99 -3.50 -6.80 -22.80
C ILE A 99 -3.89 -6.79 -21.32
N ALA A 100 -3.37 -7.75 -20.55
CA ALA A 100 -3.56 -7.88 -19.11
C ALA A 100 -2.39 -7.26 -18.34
N LEU A 101 -1.17 -7.50 -18.83
CA LEU A 101 0.06 -7.16 -18.12
C LEU A 101 1.11 -6.61 -19.10
N ILE A 102 1.66 -5.47 -18.74
CA ILE A 102 2.88 -4.90 -19.33
C ILE A 102 3.93 -4.84 -18.25
N SER A 103 5.14 -5.28 -18.54
CA SER A 103 6.27 -5.22 -17.62
C SER A 103 7.46 -4.60 -18.32
N GLU A 104 8.21 -3.76 -17.59
CA GLU A 104 9.51 -3.28 -18.01
C GLU A 104 10.50 -3.42 -16.86
N ASN A 105 11.74 -3.83 -17.17
CA ASN A 105 12.81 -3.89 -16.19
C ASN A 105 13.75 -2.68 -16.29
N GLU A 106 14.76 -2.62 -15.42
CA GLU A 106 15.72 -1.51 -15.36
C GLU A 106 16.56 -1.36 -16.65
N ASP A 107 16.78 -2.45 -17.39
CA ASP A 107 17.49 -2.45 -18.68
C ASP A 107 16.58 -2.03 -19.86
N GLY A 108 15.30 -1.73 -19.62
CA GLY A 108 14.34 -1.36 -20.65
C GLY A 108 13.74 -2.53 -21.43
N ILE A 109 13.94 -3.77 -20.98
CA ILE A 109 13.33 -4.96 -21.58
C ILE A 109 11.86 -4.99 -21.24
N VAL A 110 11.00 -5.02 -22.25
CA VAL A 110 9.54 -5.02 -22.12
C VAL A 110 9.00 -6.41 -22.39
N ARG A 111 8.09 -6.88 -21.52
CA ARG A 111 7.28 -8.09 -21.76
C ARG A 111 5.81 -7.73 -21.67
N ILE A 112 5.01 -8.27 -22.58
CA ILE A 112 3.58 -7.99 -22.69
C ILE A 112 2.84 -9.32 -22.73
N TYR A 113 1.75 -9.42 -21.96
CA TYR A 113 0.88 -10.58 -21.93
C TYR A 113 -0.58 -10.14 -22.13
N ASN A 114 -1.29 -10.74 -23.08
CA ASN A 114 -2.73 -10.67 -23.07
C ASN A 114 -3.33 -11.60 -21.99
N TYR A 115 -4.64 -11.49 -21.73
CA TYR A 115 -5.27 -12.31 -20.68
C TYR A 115 -5.13 -13.82 -20.94
N ASN A 116 -5.19 -14.27 -22.17
CA ASN A 116 -5.02 -15.69 -22.51
C ASN A 116 -3.58 -16.18 -22.30
N GLU A 117 -2.59 -15.36 -22.68
CA GLU A 117 -1.17 -15.70 -22.45
C GLU A 117 -0.85 -15.74 -20.96
N LEU A 118 -1.34 -14.76 -20.19
CA LEU A 118 -1.15 -14.73 -18.74
C LEU A 118 -1.84 -15.94 -18.08
N LEU A 119 -3.06 -16.30 -18.50
CA LEU A 119 -3.78 -17.47 -18.03
C LEU A 119 -3.00 -18.75 -18.26
N LYS A 120 -2.40 -18.93 -19.43
CA LYS A 120 -1.57 -20.10 -19.76
C LYS A 120 -0.37 -20.23 -18.83
N GLU A 121 0.35 -19.13 -18.60
CA GLU A 121 1.49 -19.14 -17.69
C GLU A 121 1.08 -19.43 -16.23
N VAL A 122 -0.05 -18.88 -15.79
CA VAL A 122 -0.64 -19.18 -14.47
C VAL A 122 -1.01 -20.66 -14.35
N ASN A 123 -1.61 -21.23 -15.38
CA ASN A 123 -1.96 -22.66 -15.40
C ASN A 123 -0.72 -23.57 -15.34
N LYS A 124 0.35 -23.24 -16.08
CA LYS A 124 1.63 -23.99 -16.04
C LYS A 124 2.20 -24.04 -14.62
N LEU A 125 2.23 -22.89 -13.93
CA LEU A 125 2.73 -22.85 -12.55
C LEU A 125 1.77 -23.56 -11.58
N SER A 126 0.44 -23.45 -11.79
CA SER A 126 -0.56 -24.16 -10.98
C SER A 126 -0.34 -25.68 -11.03
N ASN A 127 -0.13 -26.24 -12.22
CA ASN A 127 0.20 -27.65 -12.41
C ASN A 127 1.55 -28.01 -11.76
N ALA A 128 2.57 -27.18 -11.94
CA ALA A 128 3.89 -27.39 -11.35
C ALA A 128 3.81 -27.49 -9.82
N LEU A 129 3.08 -26.57 -9.18
CA LEU A 129 2.89 -26.56 -7.72
C LEU A 129 2.19 -27.84 -7.23
N LEU A 130 1.11 -28.27 -7.91
CA LEU A 130 0.40 -29.51 -7.56
C LEU A 130 1.30 -30.75 -7.75
N ASN A 131 2.04 -30.80 -8.85
CA ASN A 131 2.97 -31.94 -9.15
C ASN A 131 4.11 -32.04 -8.14
N LEU A 132 4.54 -30.92 -7.56
CA LEU A 132 5.49 -30.86 -6.44
C LEU A 132 4.86 -31.22 -5.08
N GLY A 133 3.54 -31.46 -5.03
CA GLY A 133 2.84 -31.85 -3.82
C GLY A 133 2.36 -30.68 -2.96
N ILE A 134 2.29 -29.46 -3.52
CA ILE A 134 1.59 -28.34 -2.88
C ILE A 134 0.09 -28.57 -2.99
N SER A 135 -0.63 -28.34 -1.92
CA SER A 135 -2.08 -28.56 -1.83
C SER A 135 -2.80 -27.34 -1.26
N GLU A 136 -4.12 -27.44 -1.20
CA GLU A 136 -4.96 -26.40 -0.57
C GLU A 136 -4.49 -26.10 0.85
N ASN A 137 -4.47 -24.79 1.19
CA ASN A 137 -4.00 -24.23 2.47
C ASN A 137 -2.50 -24.41 2.76
N ASP A 138 -1.70 -25.03 1.90
CA ASP A 138 -0.25 -24.94 2.02
C ASP A 138 0.20 -23.49 1.80
N ARG A 139 1.24 -23.04 2.53
CA ARG A 139 1.79 -21.68 2.37
C ARG A 139 2.93 -21.75 1.37
N VAL A 140 2.86 -20.89 0.36
CA VAL A 140 3.88 -20.72 -0.67
C VAL A 140 4.41 -19.30 -0.63
N ALA A 141 5.68 -19.13 -0.32
CA ALA A 141 6.29 -17.81 -0.27
C ALA A 141 6.67 -17.33 -1.69
N ILE A 142 6.48 -16.04 -1.93
CA ILE A 142 6.88 -15.38 -3.17
C ILE A 142 8.01 -14.40 -2.81
N TYR A 143 9.24 -14.75 -3.15
CA TYR A 143 10.44 -13.92 -3.00
C TYR A 143 11.03 -13.65 -4.40
N LEU A 144 10.42 -12.71 -5.10
CA LEU A 144 10.72 -12.35 -6.48
C LEU A 144 10.87 -10.83 -6.63
N PRO A 145 11.65 -10.34 -7.61
CA PRO A 145 11.58 -8.95 -8.02
C PRO A 145 10.22 -8.68 -8.69
N PHE A 146 9.87 -7.40 -8.93
CA PHE A 146 8.53 -7.06 -9.43
C PHE A 146 8.40 -7.27 -10.95
N ILE A 147 8.57 -8.53 -11.36
CA ILE A 147 8.53 -9.06 -12.74
C ILE A 147 7.23 -9.85 -13.00
N PRO A 148 6.88 -10.23 -14.24
CA PRO A 148 5.66 -10.98 -14.54
C PRO A 148 5.47 -12.26 -13.73
N GLU A 149 6.55 -12.94 -13.36
CA GLU A 149 6.52 -14.16 -12.55
C GLU A 149 5.93 -13.94 -11.15
N VAL A 150 5.97 -12.70 -10.63
CA VAL A 150 5.25 -12.32 -9.39
C VAL A 150 3.75 -12.41 -9.57
N VAL A 151 3.23 -11.86 -10.67
CA VAL A 151 1.79 -11.88 -11.01
C VAL A 151 1.34 -13.33 -11.22
N ILE A 152 2.10 -14.08 -12.01
CA ILE A 152 1.85 -15.50 -12.30
C ILE A 152 1.84 -16.31 -11.00
N SER A 153 2.81 -16.09 -10.11
CA SER A 153 2.93 -16.82 -8.83
C SER A 153 1.74 -16.54 -7.91
N LEU A 154 1.37 -15.27 -7.72
CA LEU A 154 0.25 -14.89 -6.86
C LEU A 154 -1.06 -15.51 -7.36
N LEU A 155 -1.32 -15.47 -8.66
CA LEU A 155 -2.53 -16.00 -9.26
C LEU A 155 -2.54 -17.53 -9.30
N ALA A 156 -1.40 -18.19 -9.54
CA ALA A 156 -1.30 -19.66 -9.53
C ALA A 156 -1.51 -20.25 -8.13
N ILE A 157 -0.92 -19.63 -7.09
CA ILE A 157 -1.12 -20.04 -5.70
C ILE A 157 -2.61 -19.88 -5.32
N SER A 158 -3.22 -18.74 -5.69
CA SER A 158 -4.65 -18.52 -5.47
C SER A 158 -5.51 -19.54 -6.21
N ARG A 159 -5.12 -19.91 -7.45
CA ARG A 159 -5.89 -20.78 -8.33
C ARG A 159 -5.98 -22.21 -7.82
N ILE A 160 -4.95 -22.71 -7.13
CA ILE A 160 -4.94 -24.04 -6.50
C ILE A 160 -5.48 -24.05 -5.06
N GLY A 161 -5.87 -22.88 -4.50
CA GLY A 161 -6.36 -22.74 -3.12
C GLY A 161 -5.28 -22.85 -2.06
N ALA A 162 -4.01 -22.66 -2.41
CA ALA A 162 -2.91 -22.47 -1.49
C ALA A 162 -2.86 -21.02 -0.97
N ILE A 163 -2.03 -20.75 0.02
CA ILE A 163 -1.93 -19.45 0.68
C ILE A 163 -0.62 -18.77 0.27
N ALA A 164 -0.71 -17.62 -0.37
CA ALA A 164 0.45 -16.84 -0.74
C ALA A 164 1.06 -16.14 0.48
N VAL A 165 2.40 -16.15 0.56
CA VAL A 165 3.18 -15.37 1.54
C VAL A 165 4.12 -14.44 0.77
N PRO A 166 3.66 -13.25 0.40
CA PRO A 166 4.50 -12.29 -0.31
C PRO A 166 5.63 -11.78 0.57
N LEU A 167 6.87 -11.82 0.05
CA LEU A 167 8.06 -11.33 0.71
C LEU A 167 8.65 -10.17 -0.08
N PHE A 168 9.08 -9.14 0.62
CA PHE A 168 9.72 -8.00 0.02
C PHE A 168 11.03 -8.40 -0.67
N SER A 169 11.20 -8.05 -1.95
CA SER A 169 12.36 -8.43 -2.76
C SER A 169 13.70 -7.91 -2.24
N GLY A 170 13.68 -6.88 -1.40
CA GLY A 170 14.85 -6.30 -0.77
C GLY A 170 15.21 -6.85 0.62
N PHE A 171 14.52 -7.90 1.11
CA PHE A 171 14.89 -8.51 2.38
C PHE A 171 16.24 -9.20 2.31
N SER A 172 17.00 -9.12 3.41
CA SER A 172 18.14 -9.96 3.73
C SER A 172 17.68 -11.31 4.31
N GLU A 173 18.62 -12.19 4.68
CA GLU A 173 18.35 -13.54 5.14
C GLU A 173 17.43 -13.62 6.38
N GLU A 174 17.66 -12.80 7.41
CA GLU A 174 16.93 -12.89 8.68
C GLU A 174 15.42 -12.56 8.56
N PRO A 175 14.99 -11.47 7.88
CA PRO A 175 13.59 -11.20 7.63
C PRO A 175 12.88 -12.31 6.82
N ILE A 176 13.56 -12.92 5.87
CA ILE A 176 13.05 -14.04 5.08
C ILE A 176 12.84 -15.26 5.99
N LYS A 177 13.92 -15.68 6.69
CA LYS A 177 13.89 -16.80 7.63
C LYS A 177 12.76 -16.69 8.64
N LEU A 178 12.61 -15.51 9.27
CA LEU A 178 11.58 -15.26 10.27
C LEU A 178 10.17 -15.49 9.70
N ARG A 179 9.87 -14.96 8.51
CA ARG A 179 8.54 -15.07 7.89
C ARG A 179 8.25 -16.48 7.37
N LEU A 180 9.24 -17.16 6.82
CA LEU A 180 9.12 -18.57 6.40
C LEU A 180 8.80 -19.47 7.59
N ASN A 181 9.47 -19.27 8.72
CA ASN A 181 9.25 -20.06 9.93
C ASN A 181 7.89 -19.76 10.59
N ILE A 182 7.49 -18.49 10.69
CA ILE A 182 6.17 -18.12 11.26
C ILE A 182 5.05 -18.69 10.37
N SER A 183 5.13 -18.52 9.06
CA SER A 183 4.11 -19.00 8.13
C SER A 183 4.16 -20.52 7.94
N LYS A 184 5.25 -21.16 8.35
CA LYS A 184 5.52 -22.58 8.04
C LYS A 184 5.39 -22.83 6.52
N ALA A 185 6.03 -21.96 5.72
CA ALA A 185 5.97 -22.06 4.26
C ALA A 185 6.54 -23.39 3.78
N LYS A 186 5.80 -24.07 2.90
CA LYS A 186 6.20 -25.37 2.34
C LYS A 186 7.03 -25.23 1.06
N ALA A 187 6.82 -24.14 0.32
CA ALA A 187 7.58 -23.82 -0.87
C ALA A 187 7.95 -22.34 -0.93
N VAL A 188 8.98 -22.02 -1.71
CA VAL A 188 9.39 -20.66 -2.06
C VAL A 188 9.55 -20.57 -3.58
N ILE A 189 9.01 -19.51 -4.16
CA ILE A 189 9.25 -19.14 -5.56
C ILE A 189 10.21 -17.95 -5.54
N THR A 190 11.34 -18.04 -6.24
CA THR A 190 12.39 -17.04 -6.26
C THR A 190 13.00 -16.84 -7.64
N ALA A 191 13.95 -15.91 -7.76
CA ALA A 191 14.76 -15.70 -8.96
C ALA A 191 16.26 -15.88 -8.65
N ASP A 192 17.05 -16.07 -9.70
CA ASP A 192 18.51 -16.04 -9.59
C ASP A 192 18.98 -14.67 -9.07
N GLY A 193 18.41 -13.58 -9.57
CA GLY A 193 18.71 -12.22 -9.15
C GLY A 193 17.95 -11.16 -9.95
N PHE A 194 18.20 -9.90 -9.61
CA PHE A 194 17.69 -8.73 -10.34
C PHE A 194 18.69 -7.58 -10.30
N LYS A 195 18.44 -6.56 -11.12
CA LYS A 195 19.26 -5.33 -11.11
C LYS A 195 18.61 -4.22 -10.31
N ARG A 196 19.42 -3.46 -9.60
CA ARG A 196 18.99 -2.24 -8.91
C ARG A 196 20.08 -1.18 -9.00
N ARG A 197 19.79 -0.06 -9.66
CA ARG A 197 20.78 0.99 -10.01
C ARG A 197 22.04 0.41 -10.66
N GLY A 198 21.83 -0.48 -11.63
CA GLY A 198 22.90 -1.17 -12.36
C GLY A 198 23.64 -2.27 -11.59
N LYS A 199 23.35 -2.45 -10.29
CA LYS A 199 23.99 -3.49 -9.46
C LYS A 199 23.14 -4.78 -9.46
N ILE A 200 23.82 -5.91 -9.55
CA ILE A 200 23.19 -7.23 -9.45
C ILE A 200 22.95 -7.59 -7.98
N ILE A 201 21.71 -7.92 -7.65
CA ILE A 201 21.31 -8.49 -6.37
C ILE A 201 21.06 -9.98 -6.58
N ARG A 202 21.82 -10.84 -5.92
CA ARG A 202 21.78 -12.31 -6.06
C ARG A 202 20.75 -12.89 -5.08
N MET A 203 19.49 -12.97 -5.51
CA MET A 203 18.38 -13.37 -4.62
C MET A 203 18.48 -14.80 -4.13
N LYS A 204 18.86 -15.74 -5.03
CA LYS A 204 19.00 -17.16 -4.66
C LYS A 204 20.03 -17.35 -3.56
N ASP A 205 21.17 -16.65 -3.62
CA ASP A 205 22.23 -16.75 -2.60
C ASP A 205 21.75 -16.23 -1.22
N ILE A 206 20.92 -15.17 -1.21
CA ILE A 206 20.30 -14.65 0.03
C ILE A 206 19.30 -15.65 0.59
N LEU A 207 18.45 -16.21 -0.29
CA LEU A 207 17.46 -17.20 0.10
C LEU A 207 18.12 -18.46 0.67
N ASP A 208 19.18 -18.97 0.05
CA ASP A 208 19.87 -20.17 0.51
C ASP A 208 20.38 -20.04 1.95
N LYS A 209 20.90 -18.88 2.31
CA LYS A 209 21.30 -18.60 3.69
C LYS A 209 20.10 -18.60 4.65
N ALA A 210 18.97 -17.98 4.24
CA ALA A 210 17.76 -17.99 5.04
C ALA A 210 17.19 -19.40 5.26
N LEU A 211 17.35 -20.30 4.27
CA LEU A 211 16.81 -21.65 4.30
C LEU A 211 17.59 -22.63 5.19
N LEU A 212 18.79 -22.29 5.65
CA LEU A 212 19.58 -23.14 6.57
C LEU A 212 18.78 -23.54 7.81
N ASP A 213 17.92 -22.65 8.31
CA ASP A 213 17.12 -22.83 9.52
C ASP A 213 15.59 -22.87 9.22
N CYS A 214 15.19 -23.24 8.00
CA CYS A 214 13.78 -23.30 7.60
C CYS A 214 13.38 -24.74 7.20
N GLU A 215 13.11 -25.59 8.19
CA GLU A 215 12.79 -27.00 7.98
C GLU A 215 11.46 -27.24 7.23
N SER A 216 10.51 -26.29 7.30
CA SER A 216 9.21 -26.40 6.64
C SER A 216 9.30 -26.34 5.12
N VAL A 217 10.30 -25.64 4.56
CA VAL A 217 10.47 -25.47 3.11
C VAL A 217 11.02 -26.75 2.49
N LYS A 218 10.19 -27.37 1.63
CA LYS A 218 10.52 -28.61 0.92
C LYS A 218 10.88 -28.37 -0.55
N PHE A 219 10.35 -27.28 -1.15
CA PHE A 219 10.49 -26.99 -2.58
C PHE A 219 10.87 -25.54 -2.80
N VAL A 220 11.80 -25.30 -3.73
CA VAL A 220 12.17 -23.97 -4.21
C VAL A 220 12.08 -23.96 -5.73
N ILE A 221 11.24 -23.11 -6.30
CA ILE A 221 11.16 -22.89 -7.74
C ILE A 221 11.98 -21.65 -8.07
N VAL A 222 12.95 -21.79 -8.97
CA VAL A 222 13.90 -20.74 -9.33
C VAL A 222 13.70 -20.28 -10.76
N TYR A 223 13.34 -19.02 -10.94
CA TYR A 223 13.29 -18.36 -12.25
C TYR A 223 14.63 -17.73 -12.60
N LYS A 224 15.15 -18.02 -13.80
CA LYS A 224 16.40 -17.41 -14.30
C LYS A 224 16.11 -16.05 -14.92
N ASN A 225 16.03 -15.01 -14.09
CA ASN A 225 15.73 -13.65 -14.52
C ASN A 225 16.91 -12.98 -15.22
N LEU A 226 18.11 -13.17 -14.68
CA LEU A 226 19.36 -12.60 -15.24
C LEU A 226 20.22 -13.65 -15.97
N GLY A 227 19.94 -14.93 -15.77
CA GLY A 227 20.75 -16.01 -16.29
C GLY A 227 22.13 -16.12 -15.65
N ILE A 228 22.29 -15.62 -14.43
CA ILE A 228 23.55 -15.71 -13.68
C ILE A 228 23.75 -17.12 -13.12
N ASP A 229 25.01 -17.46 -12.88
CA ASP A 229 25.35 -18.74 -12.27
C ASP A 229 24.91 -18.78 -10.80
N ILE A 230 24.20 -19.84 -10.42
CA ILE A 230 23.64 -20.06 -9.08
C ILE A 230 23.88 -21.50 -8.63
N ASN A 231 24.02 -21.72 -7.33
CA ASN A 231 24.03 -23.05 -6.77
C ASN A 231 22.60 -23.61 -6.70
N LEU A 232 22.41 -24.83 -7.17
CA LEU A 232 21.14 -25.54 -7.08
C LEU A 232 21.28 -26.73 -6.13
N ASN A 233 20.45 -26.79 -5.12
CA ASN A 233 20.28 -27.96 -4.26
C ASN A 233 19.38 -28.98 -4.99
N LYS A 234 19.93 -30.07 -5.47
CA LYS A 234 19.21 -31.07 -6.26
C LYS A 234 18.02 -31.74 -5.55
N ASP A 235 17.97 -31.65 -4.22
CA ASP A 235 16.90 -32.27 -3.43
C ASP A 235 15.71 -31.32 -3.23
N LYS A 236 15.89 -30.00 -3.44
CA LYS A 236 14.87 -29.00 -3.16
C LYS A 236 14.59 -28.02 -4.31
N ASP A 237 15.60 -27.74 -5.16
CA ASP A 237 15.52 -26.67 -6.16
C ASP A 237 15.06 -27.21 -7.51
N TYR A 238 14.11 -26.52 -8.10
CA TYR A 238 13.53 -26.81 -9.40
C TYR A 238 13.61 -25.56 -10.27
N LEU A 239 14.11 -25.69 -11.49
CA LEU A 239 14.09 -24.57 -12.42
C LEU A 239 12.68 -24.36 -12.95
N TRP A 240 12.25 -23.09 -13.02
CA TRP A 240 10.93 -22.67 -13.50
C TRP A 240 10.60 -23.33 -14.85
N ASP A 241 11.51 -23.22 -15.83
CA ASP A 241 11.29 -23.74 -17.18
C ASP A 241 11.24 -25.28 -17.25
N GLU A 242 11.73 -25.98 -16.22
CA GLU A 242 11.69 -27.43 -16.16
C GLU A 242 10.36 -27.95 -15.62
N VAL A 243 9.70 -27.20 -14.73
CA VAL A 243 8.47 -27.62 -14.05
C VAL A 243 7.21 -26.97 -14.63
N CYS A 244 7.28 -25.77 -15.18
CA CYS A 244 6.15 -25.01 -15.69
C CYS A 244 5.89 -25.33 -17.18
N LYS A 245 5.26 -26.47 -17.49
CA LYS A 245 5.07 -26.95 -18.88
C LYS A 245 3.64 -27.12 -19.33
N ASP A 246 2.78 -27.68 -18.49
CA ASP A 246 1.40 -28.01 -18.86
C ASP A 246 0.47 -26.81 -18.62
N GLU A 247 -0.11 -26.28 -19.69
CA GLU A 247 -1.01 -25.13 -19.67
C GLU A 247 -2.48 -25.47 -19.45
N LYS A 248 -2.83 -26.77 -19.42
CA LYS A 248 -4.22 -27.21 -19.19
C LYS A 248 -4.46 -27.35 -17.69
N PHE A 249 -5.37 -26.58 -17.15
CA PHE A 249 -5.72 -26.57 -15.74
C PHE A 249 -7.19 -26.19 -15.53
N GLU A 250 -7.90 -27.01 -14.76
CA GLU A 250 -9.28 -26.74 -14.35
C GLU A 250 -9.30 -26.27 -12.89
N PRO A 251 -9.60 -24.98 -12.62
CA PRO A 251 -9.60 -24.45 -11.27
C PRO A 251 -10.82 -24.94 -10.49
N LYS A 252 -10.59 -25.38 -9.26
CA LYS A 252 -11.66 -25.70 -8.32
C LYS A 252 -12.36 -24.43 -7.85
N SER A 253 -13.63 -24.56 -7.51
CA SER A 253 -14.41 -23.56 -6.81
C SER A 253 -14.26 -23.74 -5.29
N PHE A 254 -14.01 -22.67 -4.57
CA PHE A 254 -13.80 -22.69 -3.12
C PHE A 254 -14.98 -21.99 -2.39
N ASP A 255 -15.11 -22.26 -1.10
CA ASP A 255 -15.91 -21.41 -0.22
C ASP A 255 -15.38 -19.95 -0.28
N SER A 256 -16.26 -18.98 -0.17
CA SER A 256 -15.88 -17.56 -0.28
C SER A 256 -14.84 -17.15 0.76
N GLU A 257 -14.91 -17.70 1.98
CA GLU A 257 -13.95 -17.47 3.07
C GLU A 257 -12.64 -18.28 2.94
N LYS A 258 -12.40 -18.93 1.81
CA LYS A 258 -11.14 -19.65 1.57
C LYS A 258 -9.93 -18.75 1.84
N PRO A 259 -8.96 -19.19 2.66
CA PRO A 259 -7.70 -18.48 2.84
C PRO A 259 -6.97 -18.20 1.51
N LEU A 260 -6.41 -17.00 1.38
CA LEU A 260 -5.75 -16.54 0.17
C LEU A 260 -4.28 -16.16 0.42
N MET A 261 -4.03 -15.37 1.46
CA MET A 261 -2.75 -14.70 1.60
C MET A 261 -2.46 -14.28 3.03
N ILE A 262 -1.18 -14.31 3.42
CA ILE A 262 -0.66 -13.71 4.65
C ILE A 262 0.32 -12.62 4.28
N ILE A 263 -0.02 -11.37 4.57
CA ILE A 263 0.87 -10.21 4.38
C ILE A 263 1.45 -9.82 5.74
N TYR A 264 2.77 -9.81 5.83
CA TYR A 264 3.47 -9.41 7.06
C TYR A 264 3.71 -7.90 7.09
N THR A 265 3.26 -7.25 8.16
CA THR A 265 3.53 -5.84 8.46
C THR A 265 4.47 -5.71 9.66
N SER A 266 5.19 -4.58 9.75
CA SER A 266 6.04 -4.29 10.90
C SER A 266 5.21 -4.15 12.18
N GLY A 267 5.57 -4.90 13.21
CA GLY A 267 4.96 -4.77 14.54
C GLY A 267 5.75 -3.81 15.45
N THR A 268 5.05 -3.12 16.34
CA THR A 268 5.66 -2.25 17.37
C THR A 268 6.53 -3.05 18.36
N THR A 269 6.24 -4.34 18.52
CA THR A 269 6.95 -5.27 19.44
C THR A 269 8.13 -5.99 18.79
N GLY A 270 8.52 -5.66 17.55
CA GLY A 270 9.62 -6.32 16.83
C GLY A 270 9.26 -7.61 16.10
N ARG A 271 8.15 -8.29 16.42
CA ARG A 271 7.64 -9.44 15.67
C ARG A 271 6.67 -8.99 14.59
N PRO A 272 6.84 -9.38 13.30
CA PRO A 272 5.91 -9.01 12.23
C PRO A 272 4.49 -9.53 12.52
N LYS A 273 3.47 -8.73 12.16
CA LYS A 273 2.07 -9.13 12.20
C LYS A 273 1.68 -9.73 10.85
N GLY A 274 1.20 -10.97 10.82
CA GLY A 274 0.75 -11.64 9.61
C GLY A 274 -0.74 -11.42 9.38
N ALA A 275 -1.13 -10.37 8.65
CA ALA A 275 -2.52 -10.12 8.30
C ALA A 275 -3.05 -11.24 7.38
N PHE A 276 -4.15 -11.88 7.79
CA PHE A 276 -4.70 -13.07 7.16
C PHE A 276 -5.92 -12.75 6.30
N HIS A 277 -5.81 -12.95 4.99
CA HIS A 277 -6.79 -12.56 4.00
C HIS A 277 -7.41 -13.74 3.26
N THR A 278 -8.64 -13.54 2.78
CA THR A 278 -9.47 -14.54 2.09
C THR A 278 -9.73 -14.16 0.63
N HIS A 279 -10.21 -15.13 -0.16
CA HIS A 279 -10.61 -14.92 -1.56
C HIS A 279 -11.70 -13.86 -1.73
N ASN A 280 -12.62 -13.75 -0.76
CA ASN A 280 -13.70 -12.76 -0.76
C ASN A 280 -13.32 -11.44 -0.07
N GLY A 281 -12.15 -11.35 0.55
CA GLY A 281 -11.73 -10.18 1.31
C GLY A 281 -10.87 -9.23 0.49
N PHE A 282 -9.56 -9.46 0.52
CA PHE A 282 -8.56 -8.57 -0.06
C PHE A 282 -8.79 -8.23 -1.54
N PRO A 283 -9.04 -9.21 -2.44
CA PRO A 283 -9.20 -8.90 -3.86
C PRO A 283 -10.46 -8.08 -4.16
N ILE A 284 -11.59 -8.42 -3.52
CA ILE A 284 -12.86 -7.72 -3.72
C ILE A 284 -12.75 -6.27 -3.21
N LYS A 285 -12.11 -6.06 -2.05
CA LYS A 285 -11.87 -4.71 -1.52
C LYS A 285 -10.95 -3.91 -2.43
N SER A 286 -9.88 -4.51 -2.93
CA SER A 286 -8.95 -3.86 -3.87
C SER A 286 -9.66 -3.41 -5.15
N ALA A 287 -10.51 -4.28 -5.70
CA ALA A 287 -11.30 -3.95 -6.90
C ALA A 287 -12.33 -2.84 -6.62
N GLN A 288 -12.99 -2.86 -5.44
CA GLN A 288 -13.94 -1.85 -5.03
C GLN A 288 -13.28 -0.47 -4.87
N ASP A 289 -12.11 -0.40 -4.26
CA ASP A 289 -11.35 0.84 -4.10
C ASP A 289 -10.97 1.43 -5.46
N MET A 290 -10.47 0.61 -6.37
CA MET A 290 -10.13 1.05 -7.70
C MET A 290 -11.36 1.56 -8.47
N PHE A 291 -12.49 0.89 -8.35
CA PHE A 291 -13.71 1.28 -9.05
C PHE A 291 -14.28 2.60 -8.53
N HIS A 292 -14.40 2.76 -7.21
CA HIS A 292 -15.06 3.93 -6.61
C HIS A 292 -14.14 5.12 -6.40
N LEU A 293 -12.89 4.90 -5.94
CA LEU A 293 -11.97 5.99 -5.65
C LEU A 293 -11.10 6.37 -6.85
N PHE A 294 -10.53 5.36 -7.52
CA PHE A 294 -9.62 5.59 -8.65
C PHE A 294 -10.34 5.61 -10.00
N ASP A 295 -11.67 5.53 -9.99
CA ASP A 295 -12.47 5.61 -11.22
C ASP A 295 -11.92 4.75 -12.37
N ILE A 296 -11.38 3.56 -12.05
CA ILE A 296 -10.72 2.69 -13.02
C ILE A 296 -11.68 2.28 -14.13
N LYS A 297 -11.18 2.29 -15.36
CA LYS A 297 -11.91 1.85 -16.56
C LYS A 297 -11.24 0.63 -17.17
N GLU A 298 -12.01 -0.10 -17.94
CA GLU A 298 -11.50 -1.25 -18.68
C GLU A 298 -10.28 -0.91 -19.54
N ASN A 299 -10.26 0.25 -20.18
CA ASN A 299 -9.15 0.67 -21.05
C ASN A 299 -7.99 1.36 -20.33
N ASP A 300 -8.01 1.44 -19.02
CA ASP A 300 -6.91 2.02 -18.27
C ASP A 300 -5.69 1.11 -18.23
N ILE A 301 -4.52 1.75 -18.17
CA ILE A 301 -3.25 1.16 -17.83
C ILE A 301 -2.85 1.71 -16.47
N ILE A 302 -3.00 0.88 -15.43
CA ILE A 302 -2.71 1.28 -14.06
C ILE A 302 -1.35 0.75 -13.60
N THR A 303 -0.61 1.59 -12.91
CA THR A 303 0.62 1.19 -12.22
C THR A 303 0.65 1.71 -10.79
N TRP A 304 1.42 1.02 -9.96
CA TRP A 304 1.82 1.49 -8.64
C TRP A 304 3.30 1.21 -8.44
N ILE A 305 4.05 2.22 -8.00
CA ILE A 305 5.47 2.04 -7.67
C ILE A 305 5.54 1.36 -6.30
N THR A 306 5.71 0.04 -6.32
CA THR A 306 5.61 -0.83 -5.15
C THR A 306 6.43 -2.10 -5.30
N ASP A 307 6.16 -3.09 -4.44
CA ASP A 307 6.75 -4.43 -4.44
C ASP A 307 5.70 -5.42 -3.95
N ILE A 308 5.87 -6.71 -4.28
CA ILE A 308 4.91 -7.75 -3.89
C ILE A 308 4.80 -7.93 -2.37
N GLY A 309 5.86 -7.66 -1.62
CA GLY A 309 5.89 -7.76 -0.16
C GLY A 309 5.14 -6.64 0.57
N TRP A 310 4.57 -5.67 -0.15
CA TRP A 310 3.74 -4.59 0.37
C TRP A 310 2.31 -4.72 -0.14
N MET A 311 1.34 -4.25 0.66
CA MET A 311 -0.08 -4.34 0.33
C MET A 311 -0.40 -3.88 -1.11
N MET A 312 0.24 -2.79 -1.57
CA MET A 312 -0.07 -2.21 -2.88
C MET A 312 0.35 -3.10 -4.07
N GLY A 313 1.24 -4.08 -3.88
CA GLY A 313 1.59 -5.07 -4.91
C GLY A 313 0.41 -5.99 -5.24
N PRO A 314 -0.05 -6.82 -4.31
CA PRO A 314 -1.27 -7.61 -4.49
C PRO A 314 -2.50 -6.77 -4.81
N TRP A 315 -2.64 -5.57 -4.22
CA TRP A 315 -3.73 -4.64 -4.48
C TRP A 315 -3.79 -4.26 -5.97
N LEU A 316 -2.65 -3.89 -6.57
CA LEU A 316 -2.54 -3.59 -8.00
C LEU A 316 -2.96 -4.79 -8.86
N ILE A 317 -2.45 -5.98 -8.52
CA ILE A 317 -2.69 -7.20 -9.31
C ILE A 317 -4.17 -7.58 -9.28
N PHE A 318 -4.72 -7.81 -8.09
CA PHE A 318 -6.12 -8.23 -7.95
C PHE A 318 -7.09 -7.13 -8.42
N GLY A 319 -6.92 -5.90 -7.92
CA GLY A 319 -7.83 -4.81 -8.22
C GLY A 319 -7.85 -4.45 -9.70
N GLY A 320 -6.69 -4.38 -10.35
CA GLY A 320 -6.57 -4.07 -11.77
C GLY A 320 -7.19 -5.15 -12.66
N LEU A 321 -6.84 -6.41 -12.42
CA LEU A 321 -7.31 -7.52 -13.27
C LEU A 321 -8.80 -7.84 -13.07
N ILE A 322 -9.34 -7.71 -11.85
CA ILE A 322 -10.79 -7.88 -11.58
C ILE A 322 -11.61 -6.77 -12.26
N ASN A 323 -11.08 -5.55 -12.38
CA ASN A 323 -11.70 -4.45 -13.12
C ASN A 323 -11.42 -4.51 -14.64
N HIS A 324 -10.91 -5.60 -15.15
CA HIS A 324 -10.64 -5.84 -16.57
C HIS A 324 -9.65 -4.85 -17.20
N SER A 325 -8.80 -4.18 -16.39
CA SER A 325 -7.82 -3.20 -16.88
C SER A 325 -6.48 -3.85 -17.21
N THR A 326 -5.56 -3.08 -17.79
CA THR A 326 -4.17 -3.49 -17.99
C THR A 326 -3.36 -3.03 -16.79
N ILE A 327 -2.60 -3.93 -16.16
CA ILE A 327 -1.64 -3.56 -15.13
C ILE A 327 -0.25 -3.37 -15.75
N PHE A 328 0.46 -2.31 -15.32
CA PHE A 328 1.86 -2.10 -15.65
C PHE A 328 2.71 -2.29 -14.41
N ILE A 329 3.76 -3.09 -14.52
CA ILE A 329 4.73 -3.32 -13.43
C ILE A 329 6.14 -2.96 -13.88
N TYR A 330 6.93 -2.41 -12.97
CA TYR A 330 8.29 -1.99 -13.23
C TYR A 330 9.27 -2.60 -12.22
N ASP A 331 10.25 -3.34 -12.72
CA ASP A 331 11.36 -3.84 -11.91
C ASP A 331 12.61 -2.97 -12.13
N GLY A 332 12.79 -1.99 -11.30
CA GLY A 332 13.92 -1.07 -11.36
C GLY A 332 13.80 0.11 -10.39
N ALA A 333 14.86 0.88 -10.25
CA ALA A 333 14.83 2.12 -9.49
C ALA A 333 14.24 3.26 -10.35
N ILE A 334 13.35 4.04 -9.76
CA ILE A 334 12.63 5.12 -10.47
C ILE A 334 13.49 6.39 -10.64
N ASP A 335 14.63 6.44 -9.98
CA ASP A 335 15.62 7.50 -10.04
C ASP A 335 16.89 7.06 -10.81
N TYR A 336 16.80 5.95 -11.57
CA TYR A 336 17.91 5.42 -12.37
C TYR A 336 17.44 5.11 -13.81
N PRO A 337 18.21 5.49 -14.83
CA PRO A 337 19.52 6.17 -14.79
C PRO A 337 19.46 7.64 -14.37
N ASN A 338 18.26 8.22 -14.25
CA ASN A 338 18.04 9.58 -13.80
C ASN A 338 16.64 9.74 -13.18
N GLU A 339 16.38 10.87 -12.53
CA GLU A 339 15.14 11.15 -11.79
C GLU A 339 13.89 11.34 -12.67
N ASN A 340 14.01 11.25 -13.99
CA ASN A 340 12.86 11.34 -14.90
C ASN A 340 12.29 9.96 -15.29
N ARG A 341 12.90 8.87 -14.83
CA ARG A 341 12.55 7.50 -15.26
C ARG A 341 11.05 7.21 -15.21
N ILE A 342 10.37 7.67 -14.17
CA ILE A 342 8.93 7.46 -14.04
C ILE A 342 8.12 8.15 -15.16
N PHE A 343 8.54 9.33 -15.61
CA PHE A 343 7.87 10.07 -16.68
C PHE A 343 8.13 9.44 -18.05
N GLU A 344 9.33 8.87 -18.24
CA GLU A 344 9.65 8.07 -19.44
C GLU A 344 8.71 6.86 -19.53
N LEU A 345 8.45 6.16 -18.40
CA LEU A 345 7.56 5.02 -18.37
C LEU A 345 6.11 5.42 -18.68
N VAL A 346 5.64 6.54 -18.13
CA VAL A 346 4.29 7.08 -18.42
C VAL A 346 4.14 7.41 -19.89
N ASP A 347 5.09 8.12 -20.47
CA ASP A 347 5.10 8.50 -21.89
C ASP A 347 5.16 7.28 -22.80
N LYS A 348 6.12 6.38 -22.56
CA LYS A 348 6.34 5.18 -23.37
C LYS A 348 5.16 4.23 -23.39
N HIS A 349 4.58 3.96 -22.21
CA HIS A 349 3.51 2.96 -22.05
C HIS A 349 2.10 3.56 -21.99
N LYS A 350 1.99 4.88 -22.12
CA LYS A 350 0.71 5.61 -22.05
C LYS A 350 -0.10 5.24 -20.81
N ILE A 351 0.60 5.23 -19.66
CA ILE A 351 -0.01 4.93 -18.36
C ILE A 351 -1.10 5.97 -18.06
N THR A 352 -2.27 5.51 -17.62
CA THR A 352 -3.44 6.37 -17.37
C THR A 352 -3.66 6.62 -15.87
N ILE A 353 -3.26 5.68 -15.01
CA ILE A 353 -3.33 5.81 -13.55
C ILE A 353 -1.94 5.53 -12.97
N LEU A 354 -1.33 6.55 -12.37
CA LEU A 354 0.00 6.48 -11.78
C LEU A 354 -0.09 6.52 -10.25
N GLY A 355 0.23 5.41 -9.59
CA GLY A 355 0.36 5.34 -8.13
C GLY A 355 1.79 5.60 -7.65
N ILE A 356 1.95 6.59 -6.76
CA ILE A 356 3.26 7.04 -6.28
C ILE A 356 3.18 7.53 -4.83
N SER A 357 4.25 7.37 -4.05
CA SER A 357 4.28 7.89 -2.69
C SER A 357 4.75 9.35 -2.62
N PRO A 358 4.32 10.12 -1.58
CA PRO A 358 4.81 11.48 -1.36
C PRO A 358 6.33 11.58 -1.24
N THR A 359 6.99 10.60 -0.63
CA THR A 359 8.44 10.59 -0.52
C THR A 359 9.13 10.43 -1.87
N ILE A 360 8.61 9.60 -2.76
CA ILE A 360 9.15 9.50 -4.11
C ILE A 360 9.08 10.86 -4.80
N ILE A 361 7.94 11.55 -4.71
CA ILE A 361 7.79 12.91 -5.26
C ILE A 361 8.83 13.86 -4.66
N ARG A 362 8.99 13.89 -3.34
CA ARG A 362 10.00 14.74 -2.69
C ARG A 362 11.42 14.44 -3.18
N SER A 363 11.72 13.18 -3.46
CA SER A 363 13.06 12.78 -3.92
C SER A 363 13.37 13.19 -5.35
N ILE A 364 12.37 13.12 -6.26
CA ILE A 364 12.58 13.43 -7.69
C ILE A 364 12.31 14.90 -8.03
N MET A 365 11.41 15.56 -7.31
CA MET A 365 10.97 16.94 -7.55
C MET A 365 12.14 17.95 -7.78
N PRO A 366 13.23 17.92 -6.99
CA PRO A 366 14.30 18.92 -7.17
C PRO A 366 15.11 18.78 -8.45
N LYS A 367 15.13 17.61 -9.07
CA LYS A 367 16.04 17.27 -10.17
C LYS A 367 15.35 16.81 -11.44
N SER A 368 14.07 16.49 -11.38
CA SER A 368 13.31 15.99 -12.51
C SER A 368 12.67 17.11 -13.34
N ASN A 369 12.33 16.81 -14.57
CA ASN A 369 11.62 17.73 -15.47
C ASN A 369 10.49 16.98 -16.21
N PRO A 370 9.30 16.89 -15.63
CA PRO A 370 8.13 16.22 -16.25
C PRO A 370 7.74 16.82 -17.61
N ASN A 371 8.05 18.11 -17.84
CA ASN A 371 7.66 18.82 -19.07
C ASN A 371 8.36 18.33 -20.34
N LYS A 372 9.38 17.48 -20.21
CA LYS A 372 10.07 16.85 -21.35
C LYS A 372 9.32 15.65 -21.92
N TYR A 373 8.27 15.18 -21.25
CA TYR A 373 7.56 13.94 -21.57
C TYR A 373 6.08 14.20 -21.86
N ASP A 374 5.47 13.37 -22.70
CA ASP A 374 4.04 13.40 -22.94
C ASP A 374 3.30 12.66 -21.84
N LEU A 375 2.78 13.40 -20.87
CA LEU A 375 2.00 12.88 -19.76
C LEU A 375 0.48 12.98 -19.99
N SER A 376 0.03 13.28 -21.21
CA SER A 376 -1.37 13.52 -21.54
C SER A 376 -2.28 12.29 -21.41
N SER A 377 -1.68 11.09 -21.33
CA SER A 377 -2.41 9.85 -21.02
C SER A 377 -2.91 9.77 -19.59
N LEU A 378 -2.29 10.49 -18.64
CA LEU A 378 -2.67 10.44 -17.23
C LEU A 378 -4.08 11.00 -17.01
N ARG A 379 -4.92 10.21 -16.36
CA ARG A 379 -6.24 10.58 -15.86
C ARG A 379 -6.27 10.76 -14.36
N ILE A 380 -5.43 10.00 -13.64
CA ILE A 380 -5.39 9.97 -12.18
C ILE A 380 -3.95 9.79 -11.70
N ILE A 381 -3.60 10.51 -10.66
CA ILE A 381 -2.40 10.29 -9.86
C ILE A 381 -2.85 9.77 -8.50
N GLY A 382 -2.52 8.52 -8.17
CA GLY A 382 -2.80 7.92 -6.87
C GLY A 382 -1.64 8.11 -5.89
N SER A 383 -1.94 8.26 -4.61
CA SER A 383 -0.89 8.39 -3.60
C SER A 383 -1.26 7.77 -2.28
N THR A 384 -0.33 7.02 -1.67
CA THR A 384 -0.47 6.43 -0.34
C THR A 384 0.89 6.23 0.34
N GLY A 385 0.85 5.76 1.59
CA GLY A 385 2.01 5.31 2.36
C GLY A 385 2.39 6.24 3.49
N GLU A 386 2.19 7.55 3.32
CA GLU A 386 2.48 8.57 4.33
C GLU A 386 1.71 9.87 4.06
N PRO A 387 1.58 10.77 5.04
CA PRO A 387 0.98 12.09 4.83
C PRO A 387 1.76 12.93 3.83
N TRP A 388 1.04 13.69 3.01
CA TRP A 388 1.60 14.69 2.12
C TRP A 388 2.09 15.94 2.88
N ASN A 389 3.07 16.63 2.27
CA ASN A 389 3.32 18.04 2.52
C ASN A 389 2.65 18.87 1.41
N ALA A 390 2.26 20.09 1.69
CA ALA A 390 1.49 20.89 0.75
C ALA A 390 2.25 21.23 -0.54
N GLU A 391 3.56 21.58 -0.46
CA GLU A 391 4.33 21.98 -1.64
C GLU A 391 4.60 20.80 -2.60
N PRO A 392 5.04 19.61 -2.17
CA PRO A 392 5.14 18.46 -3.06
C PRO A 392 3.79 18.06 -3.70
N TRP A 393 2.68 18.20 -2.97
CA TRP A 393 1.34 17.96 -3.51
C TRP A 393 1.01 18.97 -4.63
N ARG A 394 1.24 20.28 -4.39
CA ARG A 394 1.05 21.34 -5.38
C ARG A 394 1.94 21.16 -6.61
N TRP A 395 3.21 20.82 -6.39
CA TRP A 395 4.13 20.53 -7.48
C TRP A 395 3.61 19.36 -8.34
N THR A 396 3.13 18.29 -7.70
CA THR A 396 2.56 17.14 -8.41
C THR A 396 1.34 17.55 -9.23
N LEU A 397 0.42 18.31 -8.65
CA LEU A 397 -0.76 18.81 -9.37
C LEU A 397 -0.38 19.68 -10.56
N ARG A 398 0.56 20.59 -10.38
CA ARG A 398 0.98 21.55 -11.41
C ARG A 398 1.85 20.92 -12.48
N GLU A 399 2.92 20.22 -12.10
CA GLU A 399 3.96 19.77 -13.04
C GLU A 399 3.62 18.42 -13.68
N ILE A 400 3.03 17.50 -12.97
CA ILE A 400 2.62 16.19 -13.49
C ILE A 400 1.17 16.24 -13.97
N GLY A 401 0.28 16.70 -13.12
CA GLY A 401 -1.17 16.73 -13.40
C GLY A 401 -1.63 17.89 -14.28
N LYS A 402 -0.77 18.87 -14.59
CA LYS A 402 -1.09 20.07 -15.41
C LYS A 402 -2.33 20.81 -14.92
N ASN A 403 -2.59 20.81 -13.61
CA ASN A 403 -3.79 21.31 -12.94
C ASN A 403 -5.12 20.69 -13.45
N LYS A 404 -5.05 19.58 -14.18
CA LYS A 404 -6.22 18.89 -14.75
C LYS A 404 -6.44 17.51 -14.15
N VAL A 405 -5.34 16.77 -13.91
CA VAL A 405 -5.40 15.40 -13.39
C VAL A 405 -5.51 15.44 -11.87
N PRO A 406 -6.56 14.83 -11.27
CA PRO A 406 -6.74 14.79 -9.82
C PRO A 406 -5.69 13.92 -9.14
N ILE A 407 -5.34 14.31 -7.90
CA ILE A 407 -4.53 13.51 -6.98
C ILE A 407 -5.47 12.78 -6.02
N ILE A 408 -5.60 11.49 -6.19
CA ILE A 408 -6.37 10.63 -5.29
C ILE A 408 -5.46 10.24 -4.13
N ASN A 409 -5.56 11.00 -3.04
CA ASN A 409 -4.92 10.66 -1.78
C ASN A 409 -5.68 9.48 -1.16
N TYR A 410 -4.97 8.47 -0.65
CA TYR A 410 -5.52 7.19 -0.28
C TYR A 410 -4.86 6.70 1.01
N SER A 411 -5.63 6.49 2.06
CA SER A 411 -5.14 6.04 3.37
C SER A 411 -5.95 4.89 3.91
N GLY A 412 -5.25 3.91 4.44
CA GLY A 412 -5.81 2.71 5.05
C GLY A 412 -4.68 1.82 5.52
N GLY A 413 -4.80 0.51 5.33
CA GLY A 413 -3.79 -0.42 5.80
C GLY A 413 -3.95 -1.83 5.25
N THR A 414 -2.90 -2.61 5.44
CA THR A 414 -2.85 -4.02 5.06
C THR A 414 -4.00 -4.81 5.71
N GLU A 415 -4.27 -4.52 6.97
CA GLU A 415 -5.26 -5.23 7.78
C GLU A 415 -6.71 -4.89 7.41
N ILE A 416 -6.92 -3.85 6.59
CA ILE A 416 -8.23 -3.51 6.03
C ILE A 416 -8.27 -3.68 4.51
N SER A 417 -7.20 -4.25 3.93
CA SER A 417 -7.03 -4.57 2.50
C SER A 417 -7.15 -3.36 1.56
N GLY A 418 -7.02 -2.16 2.08
CA GLY A 418 -7.22 -0.98 1.25
C GLY A 418 -7.50 0.28 2.05
N GLY A 419 -8.29 1.17 1.44
CA GLY A 419 -8.58 2.50 1.96
C GLY A 419 -9.68 2.54 3.02
N ILE A 420 -9.42 3.37 4.03
CA ILE A 420 -10.43 3.90 4.96
C ILE A 420 -10.89 5.27 4.46
N LEU A 421 -9.92 6.10 4.08
CA LEU A 421 -10.13 7.42 3.50
C LEU A 421 -9.59 7.47 2.08
N GLY A 422 -10.20 8.27 1.25
CA GLY A 422 -9.76 8.47 -0.12
C GLY A 422 -10.24 9.78 -0.71
N CYS A 423 -10.09 9.88 -2.03
CA CYS A 423 -10.71 10.94 -2.81
C CYS A 423 -11.54 10.33 -3.94
N VAL A 424 -12.68 10.94 -4.23
CA VAL A 424 -13.48 10.65 -5.43
C VAL A 424 -13.32 11.77 -6.43
N VAL A 425 -13.31 11.42 -7.71
CA VAL A 425 -13.05 12.37 -8.81
C VAL A 425 -14.18 13.40 -9.02
N ILE A 426 -15.33 13.21 -8.38
CA ILE A 426 -16.50 14.10 -8.52
C ILE A 426 -16.56 15.22 -7.47
N LYS A 427 -15.60 15.27 -6.54
CA LYS A 427 -15.54 16.29 -5.48
C LYS A 427 -14.23 17.07 -5.55
N PRO A 428 -14.21 18.33 -5.11
CA PRO A 428 -13.01 19.15 -5.10
C PRO A 428 -11.91 18.58 -4.20
N LEU A 429 -10.66 19.01 -4.42
CA LEU A 429 -9.50 18.61 -3.64
C LEU A 429 -8.82 19.82 -2.98
N LYS A 430 -8.43 19.64 -1.73
CA LYS A 430 -7.49 20.51 -1.00
C LYS A 430 -6.14 19.79 -0.88
N PRO A 431 -5.01 20.50 -0.85
CA PRO A 431 -3.71 19.88 -0.61
C PRO A 431 -3.72 18.97 0.62
N MET A 432 -3.09 17.81 0.53
CA MET A 432 -2.92 16.81 1.61
C MET A 432 -4.21 16.15 2.12
N SER A 433 -5.39 16.60 1.69
CA SER A 433 -6.67 16.11 2.21
C SER A 433 -7.14 14.81 1.56
N PHE A 434 -8.15 14.23 2.22
CA PHE A 434 -9.05 13.22 1.66
C PHE A 434 -10.43 13.86 1.57
N ASN A 435 -11.12 13.74 0.43
CA ASN A 435 -12.42 14.40 0.27
C ASN A 435 -13.61 13.51 0.64
N THR A 436 -13.34 12.25 1.06
CA THR A 436 -14.39 11.30 1.44
C THR A 436 -13.85 10.13 2.27
N PRO A 437 -14.66 9.53 3.17
CA PRO A 437 -14.50 8.13 3.52
C PRO A 437 -14.61 7.24 2.29
N ASN A 438 -13.93 6.11 2.28
CA ASN A 438 -14.07 5.15 1.19
C ASN A 438 -15.52 4.59 1.17
N PRO A 439 -16.23 4.57 0.04
CA PRO A 439 -17.54 3.94 -0.05
C PRO A 439 -17.56 2.53 0.56
N GLY A 440 -18.56 2.24 1.39
CA GLY A 440 -18.63 1.00 2.17
C GLY A 440 -17.80 0.98 3.46
N VAL A 441 -17.08 2.06 3.78
CA VAL A 441 -16.26 2.19 5.00
C VAL A 441 -16.68 3.44 5.78
N PHE A 442 -17.39 3.25 6.86
CA PHE A 442 -17.82 4.37 7.72
C PHE A 442 -16.67 4.85 8.61
N ALA A 443 -15.79 5.67 8.04
CA ALA A 443 -14.70 6.31 8.77
C ALA A 443 -15.22 7.46 9.63
N ASP A 444 -14.68 7.57 10.86
CA ASP A 444 -15.00 8.65 11.80
C ASP A 444 -13.74 9.04 12.59
N VAL A 445 -13.80 10.14 13.31
CA VAL A 445 -12.72 10.61 14.20
C VAL A 445 -13.25 10.70 15.62
N PHE A 446 -12.66 9.92 16.53
CA PHE A 446 -13.09 9.83 17.92
C PHE A 446 -12.11 10.50 18.88
N ASP A 447 -12.68 11.11 19.95
CA ASP A 447 -11.90 11.53 21.13
C ASP A 447 -11.48 10.30 21.97
N GLU A 448 -10.79 10.53 23.11
CA GLU A 448 -10.42 9.45 24.03
C GLU A 448 -11.60 8.70 24.63
N ASN A 449 -12.76 9.33 24.71
CA ASN A 449 -13.97 8.79 25.32
C ASN A 449 -14.86 8.02 24.31
N GLY A 450 -14.47 8.02 23.02
CA GLY A 450 -15.24 7.39 21.95
C GLY A 450 -16.37 8.26 21.38
N ASN A 451 -16.34 9.57 21.61
CA ASN A 451 -17.27 10.50 20.98
C ASN A 451 -16.75 10.93 19.60
N SER A 452 -17.64 11.03 18.62
CA SER A 452 -17.34 11.60 17.31
C SER A 452 -17.04 13.10 17.44
N ILE A 453 -15.92 13.53 16.84
CA ILE A 453 -15.46 14.92 16.89
C ILE A 453 -15.14 15.47 15.51
N LYS A 454 -15.36 16.78 15.31
CA LYS A 454 -15.02 17.55 14.11
C LYS A 454 -14.35 18.85 14.52
N GLY A 455 -13.35 19.28 13.76
CA GLY A 455 -12.60 20.50 14.07
C GLY A 455 -11.53 20.33 15.16
N GLU A 456 -11.32 19.11 15.65
CA GLU A 456 -10.32 18.73 16.63
C GLU A 456 -9.56 17.48 16.18
N ILE A 457 -8.38 17.24 16.74
CA ILE A 457 -7.56 16.06 16.43
C ILE A 457 -8.05 14.90 17.30
N GLY A 458 -8.32 13.77 16.66
CA GLY A 458 -8.71 12.54 17.31
C GLY A 458 -8.14 11.31 16.63
N TYR A 459 -8.71 10.17 16.94
CA TYR A 459 -8.31 8.87 16.41
C TYR A 459 -9.18 8.45 15.24
N LEU A 460 -8.55 8.04 14.14
CA LEU A 460 -9.26 7.43 13.03
C LEU A 460 -9.84 6.09 13.43
N VAL A 461 -11.15 5.95 13.23
CA VAL A 461 -11.89 4.72 13.51
C VAL A 461 -12.76 4.31 12.33
N VAL A 462 -13.13 3.02 12.28
CA VAL A 462 -14.14 2.52 11.33
C VAL A 462 -15.30 1.93 12.14
N ARG A 463 -16.50 2.47 11.92
CA ARG A 463 -17.71 2.15 12.71
C ARG A 463 -18.51 0.98 12.18
N ASN A 464 -18.31 0.63 10.92
CA ASN A 464 -18.94 -0.52 10.27
C ASN A 464 -17.92 -1.58 9.87
N LEU A 465 -18.39 -2.69 9.32
CA LEU A 465 -17.56 -3.78 8.82
C LEU A 465 -17.41 -3.72 7.31
N ASN A 466 -16.32 -4.26 6.77
CA ASN A 466 -16.14 -4.46 5.35
C ASN A 466 -15.39 -5.78 5.09
N PRO A 467 -15.57 -6.41 3.92
CA PRO A 467 -14.95 -7.71 3.63
C PRO A 467 -13.42 -7.65 3.55
N GLY A 468 -12.83 -6.47 3.35
CA GLY A 468 -11.38 -6.27 3.33
C GLY A 468 -10.71 -6.34 4.69
N MET A 469 -11.47 -6.26 5.80
CA MET A 469 -10.90 -6.45 7.14
C MET A 469 -10.26 -7.83 7.24
N THR A 470 -9.02 -7.89 7.75
CA THR A 470 -8.30 -9.15 7.96
C THR A 470 -9.13 -10.10 8.84
N ARG A 471 -9.01 -11.40 8.61
CA ARG A 471 -9.65 -12.42 9.46
C ARG A 471 -8.85 -12.70 10.74
N GLY A 472 -8.01 -11.79 11.14
CA GLY A 472 -7.10 -11.87 12.29
C GLY A 472 -5.64 -11.82 11.88
N PHE A 473 -4.75 -11.99 12.85
CA PHE A 473 -3.34 -12.27 12.58
C PHE A 473 -3.11 -13.77 12.58
N TYR A 474 -2.34 -14.25 11.62
CA TYR A 474 -2.04 -15.66 11.47
C TYR A 474 -1.48 -16.26 12.77
N GLU A 475 -2.24 -17.19 13.39
CA GLU A 475 -1.96 -17.83 14.68
C GLU A 475 -1.83 -16.84 15.89
N GLU A 476 -2.29 -15.56 15.77
CA GLU A 476 -2.16 -14.53 16.83
C GLU A 476 -3.47 -13.71 17.00
N ASN A 477 -4.62 -14.37 17.17
CA ASN A 477 -5.92 -13.69 17.27
C ASN A 477 -6.03 -12.75 18.48
N GLU A 478 -5.44 -13.07 19.62
CA GLU A 478 -5.46 -12.21 20.81
C GLU A 478 -4.76 -10.86 20.51
N ARG A 479 -3.60 -10.90 19.84
CA ARG A 479 -2.87 -9.72 19.44
C ARG A 479 -3.66 -8.87 18.43
N TYR A 480 -4.44 -9.50 17.54
CA TYR A 480 -5.32 -8.80 16.62
C TYR A 480 -6.43 -8.04 17.35
N ILE A 481 -7.12 -8.69 18.30
CA ILE A 481 -8.15 -8.06 19.11
C ILE A 481 -7.57 -6.89 19.93
N GLU A 482 -6.44 -7.13 20.60
CA GLU A 482 -5.76 -6.09 21.38
C GLU A 482 -5.39 -4.87 20.52
N THR A 483 -4.92 -5.09 19.29
CA THR A 483 -4.45 -4.01 18.41
C THR A 483 -5.59 -3.13 17.89
N TYR A 484 -6.72 -3.72 17.48
CA TYR A 484 -7.74 -3.00 16.70
C TYR A 484 -9.12 -2.90 17.36
N TRP A 485 -9.44 -3.74 18.36
CA TRP A 485 -10.78 -3.84 18.92
C TRP A 485 -10.88 -3.55 20.42
N SER A 486 -9.74 -3.37 21.10
CA SER A 486 -9.69 -3.17 22.55
C SER A 486 -9.98 -1.74 22.99
N LYS A 487 -9.68 -0.73 22.16
CA LYS A 487 -9.76 0.69 22.56
C LYS A 487 -11.19 1.20 22.63
N TYR A 488 -12.04 0.83 21.68
CA TYR A 488 -13.44 1.21 21.63
C TYR A 488 -14.30 -0.02 21.39
N LYS A 489 -15.38 -0.14 22.13
CA LYS A 489 -16.27 -1.29 22.00
C LYS A 489 -16.92 -1.33 20.62
N ASP A 490 -16.83 -2.47 19.94
CA ASP A 490 -17.46 -2.74 18.64
C ASP A 490 -17.04 -1.80 17.49
N VAL A 491 -15.90 -1.10 17.63
CA VAL A 491 -15.38 -0.14 16.65
C VAL A 491 -13.93 -0.43 16.35
N TRP A 492 -13.57 -0.50 15.08
CA TRP A 492 -12.20 -0.67 14.63
C TRP A 492 -11.37 0.58 14.89
N TYR A 493 -10.36 0.47 15.75
CA TYR A 493 -9.36 1.50 16.00
C TYR A 493 -8.17 1.32 15.05
N HIS A 494 -7.96 2.29 14.12
CA HIS A 494 -6.91 2.12 13.10
C HIS A 494 -5.50 2.48 13.58
N GLY A 495 -5.40 3.28 14.61
CA GLY A 495 -4.13 3.70 15.18
C GLY A 495 -3.50 4.91 14.48
N ASP A 496 -4.26 5.64 13.66
CA ASP A 496 -3.86 6.92 13.07
C ASP A 496 -4.54 8.08 13.80
N LEU A 497 -3.86 9.23 13.84
CA LEU A 497 -4.48 10.51 14.18
C LEU A 497 -5.08 11.13 12.94
N ALA A 498 -6.29 11.65 13.08
CA ALA A 498 -7.02 12.31 12.03
C ALA A 498 -7.68 13.60 12.49
N TYR A 499 -8.00 14.44 11.54
CA TYR A 499 -8.70 15.69 11.72
C TYR A 499 -9.72 15.86 10.60
N ILE A 500 -10.93 16.35 10.92
CA ILE A 500 -11.96 16.72 9.94
C ILE A 500 -12.11 18.24 10.00
N ASP A 501 -11.93 18.91 8.86
CA ASP A 501 -12.12 20.36 8.80
C ASP A 501 -13.60 20.78 8.71
N GLU A 502 -13.85 22.08 8.71
CA GLU A 502 -15.21 22.65 8.68
C GLU A 502 -15.97 22.28 7.39
N ASP A 503 -15.25 22.10 6.28
CA ASP A 503 -15.82 21.72 4.98
C ASP A 503 -15.98 20.18 4.82
N GLY A 504 -15.56 19.39 5.83
CA GLY A 504 -15.70 17.94 5.82
C GLY A 504 -14.54 17.17 5.17
N PHE A 505 -13.41 17.84 4.88
CA PHE A 505 -12.21 17.16 4.42
C PHE A 505 -11.47 16.51 5.59
N TYR A 506 -10.97 15.29 5.35
CA TYR A 506 -10.17 14.56 6.32
C TYR A 506 -8.67 14.80 6.09
N TYR A 507 -7.91 14.73 7.16
CA TYR A 507 -6.45 14.79 7.16
C TYR A 507 -5.89 13.74 8.10
N ILE A 508 -4.88 13.00 7.65
CA ILE A 508 -4.10 12.08 8.48
C ILE A 508 -2.85 12.80 8.95
N LEU A 509 -2.62 12.80 10.26
CA LEU A 509 -1.54 13.56 10.90
C LEU A 509 -0.37 12.67 11.33
N GLY A 510 -0.49 11.37 11.11
CA GLY A 510 0.50 10.35 11.46
C GLY A 510 -0.06 9.25 12.36
N ARG A 511 0.82 8.40 12.86
CA ARG A 511 0.45 7.31 13.77
C ARG A 511 0.16 7.85 15.17
N ALA A 512 -0.82 7.27 15.84
CA ALA A 512 -1.18 7.64 17.22
C ALA A 512 -0.08 7.29 18.24
N ASP A 513 0.69 6.23 17.96
CA ASP A 513 1.85 5.80 18.74
C ASP A 513 3.09 6.69 18.52
N ASP A 514 3.17 7.38 17.37
CA ASP A 514 4.22 8.40 17.10
C ASP A 514 3.83 9.81 17.61
N THR A 515 2.63 9.98 18.16
CA THR A 515 2.09 11.29 18.56
C THR A 515 2.85 11.88 19.74
N LEU A 516 3.19 13.16 19.62
CA LEU A 516 3.79 13.93 20.71
C LEU A 516 2.69 14.47 21.65
N LYS A 517 2.90 14.28 22.95
CA LYS A 517 2.07 14.85 24.02
C LYS A 517 2.84 16.00 24.69
N ILE A 518 2.69 17.22 24.16
CA ILE A 518 3.46 18.40 24.59
C ILE A 518 2.56 19.31 25.41
N ALA A 519 2.87 19.50 26.68
CA ALA A 519 2.11 20.37 27.60
C ALA A 519 0.59 20.09 27.56
N GLY A 520 0.20 18.82 27.57
CA GLY A 520 -1.21 18.37 27.51
C GLY A 520 -1.88 18.47 26.13
N LYS A 521 -1.17 18.98 25.12
CA LYS A 521 -1.66 19.05 23.74
C LYS A 521 -1.06 17.91 22.91
N ARG A 522 -1.87 17.37 22.01
CA ARG A 522 -1.42 16.37 21.02
C ARG A 522 -1.05 17.07 19.72
N VAL A 523 0.05 16.64 19.13
CA VAL A 523 0.50 17.09 17.83
C VAL A 523 1.11 15.92 17.07
N GLY A 524 0.71 15.75 15.81
CA GLY A 524 1.34 14.79 14.93
C GLY A 524 2.72 15.25 14.51
N PRO A 525 3.73 14.37 14.46
CA PRO A 525 5.06 14.73 13.93
C PRO A 525 4.97 15.43 12.57
N ALA A 526 4.10 14.94 11.69
CA ALA A 526 3.91 15.48 10.35
C ALA A 526 3.49 16.96 10.31
N GLU A 527 2.81 17.46 11.35
CA GLU A 527 2.44 18.88 11.44
C GLU A 527 3.67 19.77 11.62
N ILE A 528 4.57 19.37 12.52
CA ILE A 528 5.82 20.10 12.76
C ILE A 528 6.75 19.95 11.55
N GLU A 529 6.86 18.74 11.00
CA GLU A 529 7.67 18.44 9.81
C GLU A 529 7.24 19.26 8.60
N THR A 530 5.94 19.42 8.39
CA THR A 530 5.39 20.25 7.30
C THR A 530 5.88 21.70 7.39
N ILE A 531 5.97 22.23 8.60
CA ILE A 531 6.46 23.59 8.84
C ILE A 531 7.98 23.66 8.63
N ILE A 532 8.73 22.68 9.09
CA ILE A 532 10.19 22.64 8.93
C ILE A 532 10.60 22.60 7.45
N VAL A 533 9.89 21.81 6.62
CA VAL A 533 10.20 21.72 5.17
C VAL A 533 9.82 22.96 4.36
N GLU A 534 9.11 23.93 4.93
CA GLU A 534 8.92 25.24 4.30
C GLU A 534 10.22 26.08 4.26
N HIS A 535 11.20 25.75 5.10
CA HIS A 535 12.49 26.40 5.06
C HIS A 535 13.21 26.06 3.72
N PRO A 536 13.67 27.08 2.95
CA PRO A 536 14.15 26.88 1.56
C PRO A 536 15.28 25.85 1.40
N LYS A 537 16.13 25.71 2.42
CA LYS A 537 17.29 24.80 2.42
C LYS A 537 16.96 23.39 2.89
N VAL A 538 15.77 23.13 3.44
CA VAL A 538 15.38 21.82 3.95
C VAL A 538 14.84 20.96 2.82
N LYS A 539 15.32 19.73 2.72
CA LYS A 539 14.84 18.69 1.82
C LYS A 539 13.73 17.88 2.44
N GLU A 540 13.97 17.38 3.65
CA GLU A 540 13.04 16.58 4.43
C GLU A 540 13.36 16.64 5.92
N SER A 541 12.41 16.27 6.75
CA SER A 541 12.58 16.24 8.21
C SER A 541 11.81 15.10 8.85
N ALA A 542 12.29 14.67 10.01
CA ALA A 542 11.58 13.77 10.91
C ALA A 542 11.57 14.37 12.32
N VAL A 543 10.42 14.33 12.98
CA VAL A 543 10.26 14.84 14.34
C VAL A 543 9.88 13.70 15.26
N ILE A 544 10.57 13.62 16.42
CA ILE A 544 10.29 12.66 17.49
C ILE A 544 9.93 13.40 18.78
N GLY A 545 9.10 12.76 19.60
CA GLY A 545 8.87 13.20 20.97
C GLY A 545 9.86 12.58 21.92
N VAL A 546 10.56 13.39 22.68
CA VAL A 546 11.45 12.92 23.75
C VAL A 546 10.92 13.31 25.12
N PRO A 547 11.11 12.50 26.16
CA PRO A 547 10.64 12.80 27.51
C PRO A 547 11.13 14.15 28.01
N ASP A 548 10.28 14.88 28.72
CA ASP A 548 10.55 16.15 29.39
C ASP A 548 9.77 16.22 30.72
N GLU A 549 10.46 16.61 31.79
CA GLU A 549 9.88 16.61 33.14
C GLU A 549 8.71 17.58 33.31
N VAL A 550 8.71 18.69 32.57
CA VAL A 550 7.71 19.76 32.71
C VAL A 550 6.58 19.61 31.68
N LYS A 551 6.93 19.32 30.43
CA LYS A 551 5.97 19.29 29.30
C LYS A 551 5.47 17.89 28.96
N GLY A 552 5.96 16.85 29.68
CA GLY A 552 5.73 15.44 29.34
C GLY A 552 6.61 14.98 28.18
N GLN A 553 6.52 15.68 27.06
CA GLN A 553 7.41 15.50 25.89
C GLN A 553 7.77 16.85 25.27
N VAL A 554 8.92 16.88 24.59
CA VAL A 554 9.36 17.99 23.76
C VAL A 554 9.79 17.46 22.38
N PRO A 555 9.58 18.24 21.30
CA PRO A 555 9.93 17.79 19.96
C PRO A 555 11.42 17.99 19.70
N VAL A 556 12.02 16.98 19.06
CA VAL A 556 13.38 17.01 18.50
C VAL A 556 13.28 16.72 17.01
N ALA A 557 13.92 17.54 16.18
CA ALA A 557 13.88 17.42 14.73
C ALA A 557 15.21 16.89 14.18
N PHE A 558 15.10 15.97 13.22
CA PHE A 558 16.19 15.49 12.37
C PHE A 558 15.94 15.98 10.95
N VAL A 559 16.89 16.73 10.41
CA VAL A 559 16.70 17.51 9.18
C VAL A 559 17.75 17.12 8.14
N VAL A 560 17.31 16.83 6.93
CA VAL A 560 18.16 16.65 5.76
C VAL A 560 18.12 17.92 4.93
N LEU A 561 19.28 18.51 4.66
CA LEU A 561 19.40 19.68 3.80
C LEU A 561 19.44 19.30 2.32
N LYS A 562 19.02 20.22 1.43
CA LYS A 562 19.13 20.04 -0.03
C LYS A 562 20.56 19.97 -0.49
N GLU A 563 21.42 20.80 0.12
CA GLU A 563 22.85 20.90 -0.16
C GLU A 563 23.61 21.10 1.16
N LYS A 564 24.90 20.79 1.16
CA LYS A 564 25.76 21.08 2.34
C LYS A 564 25.84 22.58 2.54
N ASP A 565 25.72 23.03 3.78
CA ASP A 565 25.77 24.44 4.17
C ASP A 565 26.75 24.60 5.34
N GLU A 566 27.52 25.67 5.33
CA GLU A 566 28.49 25.97 6.40
C GLU A 566 27.82 26.72 7.59
N ASN A 567 26.65 27.30 7.38
CA ASN A 567 25.93 28.12 8.38
C ASN A 567 24.86 27.32 9.12
N LEU A 568 25.16 26.11 9.58
CA LEU A 568 24.19 25.19 10.20
C LEU A 568 23.48 25.80 11.41
N GLU A 569 24.19 26.53 12.29
CA GLU A 569 23.58 27.16 13.47
C GLU A 569 22.54 28.23 13.09
N LYS A 570 22.78 29.01 12.05
CA LYS A 570 21.82 29.97 11.55
C LYS A 570 20.55 29.29 11.03
N ILE A 571 20.69 28.23 10.23
CA ILE A 571 19.57 27.44 9.68
C ILE A 571 18.77 26.80 10.85
N LYS A 572 19.46 26.32 11.86
CA LYS A 572 18.85 25.73 13.05
C LYS A 572 17.94 26.73 13.77
N GLU A 573 18.43 27.95 14.02
CA GLU A 573 17.63 29.00 14.66
C GLU A 573 16.47 29.44 13.76
N GLU A 574 16.67 29.60 12.45
CA GLU A 574 15.60 29.91 11.51
C GLU A 574 14.49 28.84 11.52
N ILE A 575 14.83 27.55 11.58
CA ILE A 575 13.87 26.44 11.70
C ILE A 575 13.11 26.51 13.03
N LYS A 576 13.79 26.75 14.15
CA LYS A 576 13.16 26.89 15.47
C LYS A 576 12.18 28.07 15.47
N ASP A 577 12.59 29.19 14.92
CA ASP A 577 11.77 30.40 14.85
C ASP A 577 10.53 30.22 13.99
N ILE A 578 10.64 29.54 12.84
CA ILE A 578 9.49 29.22 11.98
C ILE A 578 8.47 28.37 12.74
N VAL A 579 8.91 27.34 13.46
CA VAL A 579 8.02 26.48 14.26
C VAL A 579 7.35 27.27 15.38
N ILE A 580 8.11 28.09 16.13
CA ILE A 580 7.56 28.93 17.18
C ILE A 580 6.54 29.92 16.61
N LYS A 581 6.84 30.56 15.49
CA LYS A 581 5.97 31.55 14.86
C LYS A 581 4.64 30.94 14.40
N LYS A 582 4.69 29.71 13.86
CA LYS A 582 3.50 29.06 13.30
C LYS A 582 2.71 28.22 14.30
N MET A 583 3.35 27.59 15.27
CA MET A 583 2.68 26.69 16.22
C MET A 583 2.66 27.23 17.65
N GLY A 584 3.44 28.25 17.93
CA GLY A 584 3.56 28.84 19.28
C GLY A 584 4.69 28.20 20.13
N LYS A 585 5.08 28.91 21.19
CA LYS A 585 6.18 28.55 22.08
C LYS A 585 6.04 27.18 22.77
N ALA A 586 4.83 26.68 22.92
CA ALA A 586 4.60 25.36 23.51
C ALA A 586 5.28 24.24 22.69
N PHE A 587 5.32 24.38 21.38
CA PHE A 587 5.87 23.41 20.42
C PHE A 587 7.30 23.73 19.96
N ALA A 588 8.00 24.64 20.67
CA ALA A 588 9.39 24.96 20.38
C ALA A 588 10.24 23.70 20.34
N LEU A 589 11.03 23.54 19.27
CA LEU A 589 11.96 22.42 19.12
C LEU A 589 13.03 22.50 20.22
N LYS A 590 13.23 21.40 20.95
CA LYS A 590 14.32 21.26 21.92
C LYS A 590 15.66 21.32 21.20
N GLU A 591 15.74 20.59 20.09
CA GLU A 591 16.96 20.49 19.29
C GLU A 591 16.64 20.20 17.84
N VAL A 592 17.58 20.59 16.94
CA VAL A 592 17.56 20.29 15.51
C VAL A 592 18.90 19.66 15.15
N TYR A 593 18.87 18.42 14.67
CA TYR A 593 20.04 17.71 14.17
C TYR A 593 20.03 17.68 12.65
N PHE A 594 21.16 18.00 12.04
CA PHE A 594 21.34 17.82 10.61
C PHE A 594 21.96 16.46 10.34
N VAL A 595 21.29 15.67 9.50
CA VAL A 595 21.68 14.31 9.15
C VAL A 595 21.82 14.16 7.63
N SER A 596 22.62 13.18 7.21
CA SER A 596 22.83 12.90 5.78
C SER A 596 21.60 12.28 5.12
N ASP A 597 20.88 11.44 5.84
CA ASP A 597 19.62 10.82 5.44
C ASP A 597 18.81 10.41 6.68
N LEU A 598 17.53 10.04 6.49
CA LEU A 598 16.64 9.54 7.52
C LEU A 598 16.42 8.03 7.33
N PRO A 599 16.25 7.24 8.40
CA PRO A 599 15.95 5.81 8.26
C PRO A 599 14.59 5.61 7.59
N LYS A 600 14.59 4.86 6.50
CA LYS A 600 13.43 4.69 5.62
C LYS A 600 13.20 3.23 5.25
N THR A 601 11.94 2.91 4.99
CA THR A 601 11.58 1.72 4.24
C THR A 601 11.86 1.93 2.73
N ARG A 602 11.82 0.86 1.92
CA ARG A 602 11.99 0.98 0.46
C ARG A 602 10.95 1.88 -0.22
N ASN A 603 9.75 1.96 0.34
CA ASN A 603 8.74 2.91 -0.12
C ASN A 603 8.98 4.31 0.45
N ALA A 604 10.18 4.53 0.96
CA ALA A 604 10.67 5.76 1.53
C ALA A 604 9.86 6.29 2.74
N LYS A 605 9.08 5.43 3.41
CA LYS A 605 8.42 5.78 4.67
C LYS A 605 9.46 5.95 5.77
N ILE A 606 9.50 7.13 6.40
CA ILE A 606 10.40 7.43 7.52
C ILE A 606 10.03 6.57 8.74
N MET A 607 11.03 5.93 9.32
CA MET A 607 10.90 5.04 10.47
C MET A 607 11.19 5.80 11.77
N ARG A 608 10.27 6.70 12.19
CA ARG A 608 10.44 7.57 13.37
C ARG A 608 10.73 6.80 14.66
N ARG A 609 10.14 5.62 14.80
CA ARG A 609 10.43 4.73 15.93
C ARG A 609 11.92 4.41 16.04
N ILE A 610 12.58 4.13 14.93
CA ILE A 610 14.01 3.84 14.90
C ILE A 610 14.82 5.08 15.31
N ILE A 611 14.47 6.26 14.78
CA ILE A 611 15.10 7.53 15.15
C ILE A 611 14.96 7.78 16.65
N ARG A 612 13.76 7.60 17.18
CA ARG A 612 13.49 7.80 18.60
C ARG A 612 14.27 6.82 19.48
N ASN A 613 14.24 5.54 19.13
CA ASN A 613 14.93 4.51 19.91
C ASN A 613 16.46 4.71 19.86
N ALA A 614 17.02 5.04 18.69
CA ALA A 614 18.44 5.39 18.56
C ALA A 614 18.80 6.63 19.42
N TYR A 615 17.99 7.68 19.38
CA TYR A 615 18.20 8.90 20.16
C TYR A 615 18.15 8.65 21.68
N LEU A 616 17.25 7.75 22.12
CA LEU A 616 17.07 7.40 23.54
C LEU A 616 17.97 6.26 24.01
N ASN A 617 18.83 5.72 23.14
CA ASN A 617 19.63 4.51 23.40
C ASN A 617 18.79 3.29 23.81
N GLU A 618 17.58 3.17 23.24
CA GLU A 618 16.68 2.03 23.39
C GLU A 618 16.92 1.00 22.26
N PRO A 619 16.57 -0.28 22.45
CA PRO A 619 16.66 -1.28 21.39
C PRO A 619 15.88 -0.86 20.13
N LEU A 620 16.50 -0.93 18.95
CA LEU A 620 15.89 -0.48 17.69
C LEU A 620 14.62 -1.26 17.28
N GLY A 621 14.47 -2.49 17.79
CA GLY A 621 13.38 -3.39 17.42
C GLY A 621 13.52 -3.91 15.98
N ASP A 622 12.39 -4.18 15.31
CA ASP A 622 12.41 -4.68 13.93
C ASP A 622 12.92 -3.60 12.95
N ILE A 623 14.10 -3.82 12.40
CA ILE A 623 14.73 -2.99 11.35
C ILE A 623 14.71 -3.66 9.98
N SER A 624 13.99 -4.77 9.82
CA SER A 624 14.00 -5.60 8.59
C SER A 624 13.57 -4.86 7.33
N SER A 625 12.77 -3.83 7.47
CA SER A 625 12.31 -2.99 6.35
C SER A 625 13.20 -1.74 6.09
N LEU A 626 14.25 -1.53 6.88
CA LEU A 626 15.19 -0.42 6.74
C LEU A 626 16.11 -0.67 5.53
N VAL A 627 16.18 0.31 4.61
CA VAL A 627 16.97 0.19 3.38
C VAL A 627 18.29 0.94 3.41
N ASN A 628 18.48 1.83 4.37
CA ASN A 628 19.65 2.69 4.52
C ASN A 628 20.18 2.64 5.97
N PRO A 629 20.65 1.46 6.45
CA PRO A 629 21.12 1.30 7.82
C PRO A 629 22.31 2.21 8.16
N GLU A 630 23.09 2.62 7.17
CA GLU A 630 24.20 3.56 7.30
C GLU A 630 23.80 4.94 7.85
N CYS A 631 22.54 5.30 7.79
CA CYS A 631 22.05 6.57 8.36
C CYS A 631 21.94 6.55 9.89
N LEU A 632 22.17 5.39 10.52
CA LEU A 632 22.14 5.21 11.97
C LEU A 632 23.52 5.36 12.63
N GLU A 633 24.58 5.43 11.81
CA GLU A 633 25.95 5.72 12.24
C GLU A 633 26.18 7.24 12.37
#